data_7afd8f132aa45b366e33338a26ed8297
#
_entry.id   7afd8f132aa45b366e33338a26ed8297
#
_cell.length_a   1.000
_cell.length_b   1.000
_cell.length_c   1.000
_cell.angle_alpha   90.00
_cell.angle_beta   90.00
_cell.angle_gamma   90.00
#
_symmetry.space_group_name_H-M   'P 1'
#
loop_
_entity.id
_entity.type
_entity.pdbx_description
1 polymer ?
#
loop_
_entity_poly.entity_id
_entity_poly.type
_entity_poly.pdbx_seq_one_letter_code
_entity_poly.pdbx_strand_id
1 'polypeptide(L)'
;MARLHEYQGKAILAANGFNIPRGRAASTADEAAAAAKELGGEVVVKIQAWTTGRAGIGGVAFARKPEDVSAHTKRMLAMKVGQFPVEAVLVEEKIDIDREFFLSFAVDDGARAPTIIFAAGGGSGIEERAAATRRIPCDVNRGPLNSAVDEAVASCGLSAKNAKQLNESIRKLFNAARSVEARSLEINPLVLTKPGEFVAADCRITIDDYAVVRHPELGIEIAREFDHPPTALEQVAYAVEQNDHRGTFYFAQLATAAPKGSKGLVGFHGAGGGGSMMSMDAIGNAGFTIANFTDTSGNPSASKVYRAARIILAQPDLVGYFGSGSGVASQEQFWSAYGLAKAFWELDLDIPAVIRLGGNTEDRAVEILHRMSKLLRAPVEGYRKTDTPAFIAARFAELVAGAGGKKWKPRTPQVPKFVNDPSATKLAVKNGRVWIDTACWPEIRAAVEMHSGGLIIDHDNAPIAALPNEEFATKDSELLACDVECRLAGIEGFYLELEIPGLDELIGGDR
;
A
#
# COMPACT_ATOMS: atom_id res chain seq x y z
N MET A 1 1.24 -8.42 -0.03
CA MET A 1 1.21 -9.21 -1.29
C MET A 1 -0.19 -9.16 -1.88
N ALA A 2 -0.28 -8.75 -3.14
CA ALA A 2 -1.56 -8.62 -3.84
C ALA A 2 -2.22 -10.00 -4.05
N ARG A 3 -3.51 -10.10 -3.69
CA ARG A 3 -4.29 -11.32 -3.82
C ARG A 3 -5.33 -11.16 -4.92
N LEU A 4 -5.48 -12.17 -5.76
CA LEU A 4 -6.52 -12.21 -6.77
C LEU A 4 -7.77 -12.96 -6.25
N HIS A 5 -8.94 -12.59 -6.77
CA HIS A 5 -10.14 -13.39 -6.61
C HIS A 5 -10.06 -14.70 -7.42
N GLU A 6 -10.85 -15.70 -7.04
CA GLU A 6 -10.85 -17.01 -7.70
C GLU A 6 -11.09 -16.89 -9.21
N TYR A 7 -12.06 -16.06 -9.63
CA TYR A 7 -12.36 -15.92 -11.07
C TYR A 7 -11.20 -15.30 -11.86
N GLN A 8 -10.43 -14.37 -11.28
CA GLN A 8 -9.23 -13.80 -11.89
C GLN A 8 -8.12 -14.85 -12.00
N GLY A 9 -7.90 -15.60 -10.93
CA GLY A 9 -6.94 -16.69 -10.93
C GLY A 9 -7.28 -17.77 -11.94
N LYS A 10 -8.55 -18.14 -12.08
CA LYS A 10 -9.01 -19.08 -13.09
C LYS A 10 -8.80 -18.59 -14.53
N ALA A 11 -8.96 -17.30 -14.78
CA ALA A 11 -8.65 -16.72 -16.08
C ALA A 11 -7.16 -16.89 -16.44
N ILE A 12 -6.25 -16.70 -15.48
CA ILE A 12 -4.82 -16.97 -15.64
C ILE A 12 -4.55 -18.45 -15.93
N LEU A 13 -5.20 -19.36 -15.19
CA LEU A 13 -5.07 -20.80 -15.41
C LEU A 13 -5.56 -21.20 -16.80
N ALA A 14 -6.69 -20.68 -17.25
CA ALA A 14 -7.23 -20.95 -18.59
C ALA A 14 -6.29 -20.45 -19.69
N ALA A 15 -5.73 -19.26 -19.54
CA ALA A 15 -4.73 -18.70 -20.47
C ALA A 15 -3.46 -19.55 -20.55
N ASN A 16 -3.16 -20.32 -19.49
CA ASN A 16 -2.05 -21.28 -19.43
C ASN A 16 -2.47 -22.73 -19.74
N GLY A 17 -3.64 -22.93 -20.33
CA GLY A 17 -4.13 -24.21 -20.86
C GLY A 17 -4.68 -25.18 -19.83
N PHE A 18 -5.10 -24.72 -18.64
CA PHE A 18 -5.93 -25.51 -17.74
C PHE A 18 -7.38 -25.50 -18.20
N ASN A 19 -8.07 -26.62 -18.04
CA ASN A 19 -9.53 -26.60 -18.06
C ASN A 19 -10.03 -26.02 -16.73
N ILE A 20 -11.01 -25.12 -16.82
CA ILE A 20 -11.73 -24.54 -15.68
C ILE A 20 -13.23 -24.76 -15.88
N PRO A 21 -14.05 -24.75 -14.81
CA PRO A 21 -15.50 -24.79 -14.96
C PRO A 21 -15.99 -23.61 -15.80
N ARG A 22 -16.99 -23.81 -16.64
CA ARG A 22 -17.66 -22.70 -17.30
C ARG A 22 -18.40 -21.87 -16.26
N GLY A 23 -18.26 -20.57 -16.32
CA GLY A 23 -18.89 -19.67 -15.37
C GLY A 23 -18.44 -18.23 -15.52
N ARG A 24 -19.01 -17.34 -14.71
CA ARG A 24 -18.61 -15.94 -14.63
C ARG A 24 -18.89 -15.33 -13.26
N ALA A 25 -18.14 -14.27 -12.95
CA ALA A 25 -18.40 -13.44 -11.78
C ALA A 25 -19.67 -12.59 -12.00
N ALA A 26 -20.35 -12.28 -10.91
CA ALA A 26 -21.54 -11.44 -10.86
C ALA A 26 -21.54 -10.58 -9.59
N SER A 27 -21.81 -9.29 -9.74
CA SER A 27 -21.93 -8.30 -8.65
C SER A 27 -23.38 -8.06 -8.23
N THR A 28 -24.33 -8.59 -8.97
CA THR A 28 -25.76 -8.49 -8.67
C THR A 28 -26.45 -9.85 -8.75
N ALA A 29 -27.59 -9.96 -8.08
CA ALA A 29 -28.40 -11.18 -8.11
C ALA A 29 -28.97 -11.49 -9.51
N ASP A 30 -29.24 -10.46 -10.28
CA ASP A 30 -29.79 -10.59 -11.64
C ASP A 30 -28.72 -11.09 -12.62
N GLU A 31 -27.50 -10.57 -12.52
CA GLU A 31 -26.36 -11.08 -13.29
C GLU A 31 -26.06 -12.56 -12.96
N ALA A 32 -26.12 -12.91 -11.68
CA ALA A 32 -25.90 -14.30 -11.24
C ALA A 32 -26.98 -15.25 -11.77
N ALA A 33 -28.26 -14.85 -11.72
CA ALA A 33 -29.36 -15.61 -12.27
C ALA A 33 -29.27 -15.77 -13.79
N ALA A 34 -28.83 -14.72 -14.51
CA ALA A 34 -28.58 -14.78 -15.94
C ALA A 34 -27.45 -15.74 -16.28
N ALA A 35 -26.34 -15.71 -15.52
CA ALA A 35 -25.24 -16.65 -15.68
C ALA A 35 -25.69 -18.12 -15.50
N ALA A 36 -26.48 -18.40 -14.47
CA ALA A 36 -27.03 -19.74 -14.22
C ALA A 36 -27.93 -20.22 -15.34
N LYS A 37 -28.74 -19.32 -15.92
CA LYS A 37 -29.60 -19.64 -17.06
C LYS A 37 -28.82 -20.02 -18.32
N GLU A 38 -27.73 -19.30 -18.57
CA GLU A 38 -26.82 -19.57 -19.71
C GLU A 38 -26.09 -20.92 -19.55
N LEU A 39 -25.61 -21.22 -18.32
CA LEU A 39 -24.92 -22.48 -18.05
C LEU A 39 -25.83 -23.69 -18.18
N GLY A 40 -27.09 -23.57 -17.77
CA GLY A 40 -28.03 -24.66 -17.68
C GLY A 40 -27.63 -25.70 -16.63
N GLY A 41 -28.59 -26.51 -16.16
CA GLY A 41 -28.30 -27.57 -15.19
C GLY A 41 -28.04 -27.04 -13.77
N GLU A 42 -27.26 -27.81 -12.99
CA GLU A 42 -26.90 -27.49 -11.62
C GLU A 42 -25.63 -26.62 -11.61
N VAL A 43 -25.67 -25.53 -10.84
CA VAL A 43 -24.54 -24.58 -10.69
C VAL A 43 -24.07 -24.51 -9.24
N VAL A 44 -22.86 -24.06 -9.06
CA VAL A 44 -22.29 -23.65 -7.77
C VAL A 44 -22.11 -22.14 -7.74
N VAL A 45 -22.52 -21.50 -6.63
CA VAL A 45 -22.35 -20.08 -6.35
C VAL A 45 -21.33 -19.94 -5.23
N LYS A 46 -20.27 -19.18 -5.46
CA LYS A 46 -19.14 -19.02 -4.52
C LYS A 46 -18.87 -17.55 -4.27
N ILE A 47 -18.73 -17.13 -3.01
CA ILE A 47 -18.28 -15.78 -2.70
C ILE A 47 -16.87 -15.54 -3.25
N GLN A 48 -16.62 -14.33 -3.71
CA GLN A 48 -15.28 -13.89 -4.07
C GLN A 48 -14.69 -13.13 -2.89
N ALA A 49 -13.88 -13.83 -2.09
CA ALA A 49 -13.26 -13.31 -0.88
C ALA A 49 -11.92 -14.00 -0.60
N TRP A 50 -10.99 -13.26 -0.04
CA TRP A 50 -9.64 -13.74 0.26
C TRP A 50 -9.59 -14.54 1.56
N THR A 51 -10.28 -15.68 1.58
CA THR A 51 -10.36 -16.58 2.74
C THR A 51 -10.28 -18.04 2.33
N THR A 52 -9.87 -18.87 3.26
CA THR A 52 -9.98 -20.34 3.17
C THR A 52 -11.28 -20.83 3.81
N GLY A 53 -11.69 -22.05 3.49
CA GLY A 53 -12.86 -22.64 4.14
C GLY A 53 -14.20 -21.95 3.83
N ARG A 54 -14.36 -21.34 2.66
CA ARG A 54 -15.56 -20.60 2.25
C ARG A 54 -16.87 -21.37 2.44
N ALA A 55 -16.83 -22.69 2.25
CA ALA A 55 -18.02 -23.55 2.46
C ALA A 55 -18.47 -23.53 3.94
N GLY A 56 -17.53 -23.56 4.88
CA GLY A 56 -17.83 -23.58 6.32
C GLY A 56 -18.52 -22.31 6.83
N ILE A 57 -18.31 -21.18 6.16
CA ILE A 57 -18.97 -19.89 6.49
C ILE A 57 -20.23 -19.65 5.65
N GLY A 58 -20.70 -20.63 4.87
CA GLY A 58 -21.86 -20.47 3.99
C GLY A 58 -21.58 -19.71 2.70
N GLY A 59 -20.31 -19.54 2.33
CA GLY A 59 -19.86 -18.85 1.11
C GLY A 59 -19.91 -19.70 -0.16
N VAL A 60 -20.40 -20.94 -0.09
CA VAL A 60 -20.62 -21.82 -1.24
C VAL A 60 -22.04 -22.38 -1.17
N ALA A 61 -22.75 -22.36 -2.29
CA ALA A 61 -24.10 -22.93 -2.41
C ALA A 61 -24.28 -23.59 -3.77
N PHE A 62 -25.11 -24.63 -3.81
CA PHE A 62 -25.52 -25.32 -5.03
C PHE A 62 -26.96 -24.95 -5.37
N ALA A 63 -27.24 -24.73 -6.64
CA ALA A 63 -28.59 -24.39 -7.10
C ALA A 63 -28.88 -24.99 -8.48
N ARG A 64 -30.16 -25.30 -8.71
CA ARG A 64 -30.62 -25.80 -9.99
C ARG A 64 -31.48 -24.83 -10.77
N LYS A 65 -32.03 -23.83 -10.05
CA LYS A 65 -32.94 -22.83 -10.63
C LYS A 65 -32.36 -21.46 -10.50
N PRO A 66 -32.55 -20.56 -11.48
CA PRO A 66 -32.06 -19.17 -11.41
C PRO A 66 -32.59 -18.40 -10.20
N GLU A 67 -33.80 -18.68 -9.71
CA GLU A 67 -34.39 -18.06 -8.53
C GLU A 67 -33.60 -18.39 -7.26
N ASP A 68 -33.17 -19.65 -7.11
CA ASP A 68 -32.34 -20.11 -5.99
C ASP A 68 -30.95 -19.42 -6.05
N VAL A 69 -30.37 -19.29 -7.25
CA VAL A 69 -29.11 -18.56 -7.47
C VAL A 69 -29.26 -17.10 -7.04
N SER A 70 -30.35 -16.42 -7.45
CA SER A 70 -30.63 -15.05 -7.03
C SER A 70 -30.73 -14.93 -5.51
N ALA A 71 -31.44 -15.84 -4.83
CA ALA A 71 -31.57 -15.86 -3.38
C ALA A 71 -30.21 -16.07 -2.68
N HIS A 72 -29.41 -17.04 -3.13
CA HIS A 72 -28.06 -17.28 -2.59
C HIS A 72 -27.15 -16.08 -2.81
N THR A 73 -27.18 -15.47 -3.99
CA THR A 73 -26.34 -14.28 -4.30
C THR A 73 -26.69 -13.11 -3.41
N LYS A 74 -27.98 -12.79 -3.21
CA LYS A 74 -28.41 -11.70 -2.30
C LYS A 74 -27.89 -11.94 -0.88
N ARG A 75 -27.99 -13.16 -0.37
CA ARG A 75 -27.46 -13.51 0.95
C ARG A 75 -25.94 -13.35 1.00
N MET A 76 -25.23 -13.83 -0.02
CA MET A 76 -23.77 -13.82 -0.08
C MET A 76 -23.20 -12.40 -0.22
N LEU A 77 -23.79 -11.54 -1.03
CA LEU A 77 -23.38 -10.14 -1.18
C LEU A 77 -23.64 -9.30 0.09
N ALA A 78 -24.51 -9.77 0.99
CA ALA A 78 -24.69 -9.15 2.32
C ALA A 78 -23.67 -9.61 3.37
N MET A 79 -22.80 -10.57 3.03
CA MET A 79 -21.78 -11.10 3.97
C MET A 79 -20.56 -10.19 4.05
N LYS A 80 -19.84 -10.33 5.17
CA LYS A 80 -18.48 -9.83 5.33
C LYS A 80 -17.56 -10.98 5.70
N VAL A 81 -16.33 -10.93 5.17
CA VAL A 81 -15.24 -11.85 5.54
C VAL A 81 -14.14 -11.02 6.21
N GLY A 82 -14.01 -11.15 7.52
CA GLY A 82 -13.26 -10.19 8.31
C GLY A 82 -13.89 -8.80 8.17
N GLN A 83 -13.12 -7.83 7.76
CA GLN A 83 -13.59 -6.46 7.51
C GLN A 83 -14.04 -6.22 6.06
N PHE A 84 -13.77 -7.16 5.14
CA PHE A 84 -14.09 -7.02 3.73
C PHE A 84 -15.55 -7.38 3.42
N PRO A 85 -16.32 -6.51 2.75
CA PRO A 85 -17.60 -6.88 2.18
C PRO A 85 -17.40 -7.89 1.05
N VAL A 86 -18.38 -8.76 0.82
CA VAL A 86 -18.43 -9.63 -0.36
C VAL A 86 -19.03 -8.80 -1.50
N GLU A 87 -18.23 -8.42 -2.48
CA GLU A 87 -18.62 -7.54 -3.59
C GLU A 87 -19.09 -8.32 -4.83
N ALA A 88 -18.68 -9.59 -4.93
CA ALA A 88 -19.03 -10.45 -6.07
C ALA A 88 -19.18 -11.90 -5.66
N VAL A 89 -19.91 -12.64 -6.47
CA VAL A 89 -19.97 -14.10 -6.47
C VAL A 89 -19.48 -14.66 -7.80
N LEU A 90 -18.97 -15.89 -7.80
CA LEU A 90 -18.67 -16.65 -9.00
C LEU A 90 -19.76 -17.72 -9.17
N VAL A 91 -20.44 -17.72 -10.33
CA VAL A 91 -21.44 -18.72 -10.70
C VAL A 91 -20.83 -19.65 -11.74
N GLU A 92 -20.72 -20.93 -11.43
CA GLU A 92 -20.06 -21.94 -12.26
C GLU A 92 -20.91 -23.19 -12.42
N GLU A 93 -20.69 -23.92 -13.52
CA GLU A 93 -21.28 -25.26 -13.68
C GLU A 93 -20.76 -26.19 -12.59
N LYS A 94 -21.63 -27.06 -12.09
CA LYS A 94 -21.26 -28.13 -11.18
C LYS A 94 -20.50 -29.21 -11.92
N ILE A 95 -19.35 -29.63 -11.38
CA ILE A 95 -18.50 -30.67 -11.95
C ILE A 95 -18.78 -32.01 -11.27
N ASP A 96 -18.87 -33.09 -12.06
CA ASP A 96 -18.92 -34.46 -11.55
C ASP A 96 -17.51 -34.96 -11.24
N ILE A 97 -17.16 -34.95 -9.97
CA ILE A 97 -15.83 -35.28 -9.46
C ILE A 97 -15.71 -36.80 -9.29
N ASP A 98 -14.61 -37.37 -9.80
CA ASP A 98 -14.16 -38.74 -9.54
C ASP A 98 -13.07 -38.73 -8.44
N ARG A 99 -12.03 -37.91 -8.62
CA ARG A 99 -10.90 -37.77 -7.65
C ARG A 99 -10.47 -36.32 -7.51
N GLU A 100 -9.97 -35.97 -6.33
CA GLU A 100 -9.44 -34.68 -6.03
C GLU A 100 -7.91 -34.73 -5.78
N PHE A 101 -7.20 -33.72 -6.22
CA PHE A 101 -5.77 -33.56 -6.02
C PHE A 101 -5.49 -32.15 -5.50
N PHE A 102 -4.42 -32.02 -4.75
CA PHE A 102 -3.87 -30.75 -4.35
C PHE A 102 -2.64 -30.43 -5.19
N LEU A 103 -2.56 -29.22 -5.72
CA LEU A 103 -1.45 -28.76 -6.52
C LEU A 103 -1.16 -27.29 -6.19
N SER A 104 0.04 -26.99 -5.70
CA SER A 104 0.43 -25.63 -5.32
C SER A 104 1.86 -25.33 -5.78
N PHE A 105 2.08 -24.11 -6.26
CA PHE A 105 3.38 -23.51 -6.49
C PHE A 105 3.68 -22.53 -5.36
N ALA A 106 4.91 -22.54 -4.86
CA ALA A 106 5.40 -21.58 -3.89
C ALA A 106 6.89 -21.33 -4.08
N VAL A 107 7.38 -20.19 -3.61
CA VAL A 107 8.82 -19.94 -3.46
C VAL A 107 9.24 -20.49 -2.09
N ASP A 108 10.17 -21.43 -2.09
CA ASP A 108 10.74 -22.03 -0.87
C ASP A 108 12.00 -21.24 -0.48
N ASP A 109 11.90 -20.46 0.59
CA ASP A 109 13.02 -19.63 1.07
C ASP A 109 14.19 -20.45 1.58
N GLY A 110 13.95 -21.64 2.12
CA GLY A 110 14.98 -22.55 2.58
C GLY A 110 15.78 -23.16 1.41
N ALA A 111 15.09 -23.57 0.36
CA ALA A 111 15.70 -24.08 -0.87
C ALA A 111 16.18 -22.94 -1.79
N ARG A 112 15.75 -21.70 -1.57
CA ARG A 112 15.98 -20.52 -2.44
C ARG A 112 15.58 -20.80 -3.89
N ALA A 113 14.47 -21.52 -4.07
CA ALA A 113 14.01 -21.99 -5.38
C ALA A 113 12.49 -22.14 -5.40
N PRO A 114 11.87 -22.08 -6.59
CA PRO A 114 10.48 -22.45 -6.74
C PRO A 114 10.28 -23.95 -6.41
N THR A 115 9.15 -24.26 -5.80
CA THR A 115 8.78 -25.64 -5.43
C THR A 115 7.31 -25.84 -5.75
N ILE A 116 6.96 -27.01 -6.31
CA ILE A 116 5.58 -27.45 -6.43
C ILE A 116 5.28 -28.42 -5.30
N ILE A 117 4.18 -28.21 -4.62
CA ILE A 117 3.65 -29.07 -3.57
C ILE A 117 2.46 -29.82 -4.17
N PHE A 118 2.50 -31.14 -4.10
CA PHE A 118 1.51 -32.03 -4.68
C PHE A 118 0.99 -33.04 -3.65
N ALA A 119 -0.31 -33.33 -3.67
CA ALA A 119 -0.88 -34.45 -2.94
C ALA A 119 -1.96 -35.17 -3.78
N ALA A 120 -2.02 -36.50 -3.65
CA ALA A 120 -3.00 -37.36 -4.28
C ALA A 120 -4.38 -37.34 -3.57
N GLY A 121 -4.69 -36.25 -2.90
CA GLY A 121 -5.97 -35.93 -2.29
C GLY A 121 -6.07 -34.43 -2.13
N GLY A 122 -7.19 -33.85 -2.50
CA GLY A 122 -7.47 -32.41 -2.40
C GLY A 122 -8.62 -32.13 -1.44
N GLY A 123 -9.11 -30.86 -1.49
CA GLY A 123 -10.22 -30.40 -0.70
C GLY A 123 -9.84 -29.94 0.72
N SER A 124 -10.84 -29.80 1.59
CA SER A 124 -10.67 -29.28 2.95
C SER A 124 -9.75 -30.16 3.81
N GLY A 125 -8.96 -29.53 4.69
CA GLY A 125 -8.08 -30.22 5.64
C GLY A 125 -6.77 -30.75 5.05
N ILE A 126 -6.34 -30.25 3.90
CA ILE A 126 -5.05 -30.63 3.30
C ILE A 126 -3.88 -30.20 4.19
N GLU A 127 -3.99 -29.08 4.90
CA GLU A 127 -2.98 -28.56 5.81
C GLU A 127 -2.70 -29.54 6.97
N GLU A 128 -3.72 -30.25 7.43
CA GLU A 128 -3.60 -31.27 8.49
C GLU A 128 -2.92 -32.55 7.98
N ARG A 129 -2.86 -32.73 6.65
CA ARG A 129 -2.28 -33.90 5.96
C ARG A 129 -0.93 -33.59 5.34
N ALA A 130 -0.17 -32.67 5.91
CA ALA A 130 1.13 -32.22 5.39
C ALA A 130 2.12 -33.39 5.13
N ALA A 131 2.08 -34.46 5.94
CA ALA A 131 2.89 -35.65 5.74
C ALA A 131 2.59 -36.43 4.45
N ALA A 132 1.43 -36.22 3.85
CA ALA A 132 1.03 -36.87 2.59
C ALA A 132 1.40 -36.04 1.34
N THR A 133 2.00 -34.86 1.53
CA THR A 133 2.41 -33.97 0.44
C THR A 133 3.80 -34.34 -0.08
N ARG A 134 3.98 -34.22 -1.38
CA ARG A 134 5.29 -34.34 -2.05
C ARG A 134 5.76 -32.96 -2.49
N ARG A 135 7.04 -32.68 -2.28
CA ARG A 135 7.71 -31.50 -2.78
C ARG A 135 8.43 -31.84 -4.09
N ILE A 136 8.13 -31.12 -5.14
CA ILE A 136 8.75 -31.26 -6.46
C ILE A 136 9.64 -30.04 -6.66
N PRO A 137 10.98 -30.18 -6.58
CA PRO A 137 11.89 -29.08 -6.80
C PRO A 137 11.80 -28.54 -8.23
N CYS A 138 11.91 -27.24 -8.39
CA CYS A 138 11.87 -26.59 -9.69
C CYS A 138 13.18 -25.81 -9.93
N ASP A 139 13.73 -25.96 -11.12
CA ASP A 139 14.73 -25.04 -11.65
C ASP A 139 14.02 -23.75 -12.07
N VAL A 140 14.60 -22.59 -11.76
CA VAL A 140 14.00 -21.28 -12.04
C VAL A 140 13.68 -21.08 -13.53
N ASN A 141 14.51 -21.63 -14.42
CA ASN A 141 14.37 -21.44 -15.87
C ASN A 141 13.72 -22.65 -16.56
N ARG A 142 14.00 -23.86 -16.09
CA ARG A 142 13.60 -25.12 -16.74
C ARG A 142 12.29 -25.70 -16.18
N GLY A 143 11.87 -25.23 -14.99
CA GLY A 143 10.66 -25.71 -14.33
C GLY A 143 10.87 -26.95 -13.46
N PRO A 144 9.81 -27.71 -13.19
CA PRO A 144 9.85 -28.83 -12.27
C PRO A 144 10.73 -29.99 -12.76
N LEU A 145 11.46 -30.60 -11.81
CA LEU A 145 12.38 -31.71 -12.09
C LEU A 145 11.60 -32.94 -12.60
N ASN A 146 11.97 -33.43 -13.78
CA ASN A 146 11.25 -34.51 -14.48
C ASN A 146 11.07 -35.75 -13.62
N SER A 147 12.13 -36.25 -13.00
CA SER A 147 12.08 -37.48 -12.19
C SER A 147 11.13 -37.34 -10.99
N ALA A 148 11.10 -36.16 -10.35
CA ALA A 148 10.21 -35.91 -9.22
C ALA A 148 8.73 -35.80 -9.64
N VAL A 149 8.47 -35.22 -10.84
CA VAL A 149 7.12 -35.21 -11.42
C VAL A 149 6.65 -36.62 -11.75
N ASP A 150 7.48 -37.41 -12.43
CA ASP A 150 7.14 -38.76 -12.84
C ASP A 150 6.89 -39.66 -11.63
N GLU A 151 7.69 -39.54 -10.57
CA GLU A 151 7.48 -40.26 -9.31
C GLU A 151 6.16 -39.86 -8.62
N ALA A 152 5.86 -38.55 -8.57
CA ALA A 152 4.61 -38.06 -7.99
C ALA A 152 3.39 -38.58 -8.74
N VAL A 153 3.42 -38.56 -10.07
CA VAL A 153 2.35 -39.05 -10.94
C VAL A 153 2.17 -40.56 -10.84
N ALA A 154 3.27 -41.30 -10.84
CA ALA A 154 3.25 -42.77 -10.74
C ALA A 154 2.60 -43.26 -9.43
N SER A 155 2.82 -42.51 -8.33
CA SER A 155 2.20 -42.86 -7.03
C SER A 155 0.67 -42.77 -6.99
N CYS A 156 0.03 -42.15 -8.00
CA CYS A 156 -1.41 -41.93 -8.03
C CYS A 156 -2.19 -43.11 -8.59
N GLY A 157 -1.54 -44.11 -9.25
CA GLY A 157 -2.20 -45.25 -9.83
C GLY A 157 -3.21 -44.89 -10.91
N LEU A 158 -2.94 -43.89 -11.74
CA LEU A 158 -3.81 -43.42 -12.81
C LEU A 158 -3.64 -44.22 -14.10
N SER A 159 -4.64 -44.18 -14.97
CA SER A 159 -4.48 -44.64 -16.35
C SER A 159 -3.39 -43.84 -17.07
N ALA A 160 -2.77 -44.43 -18.13
CA ALA A 160 -1.73 -43.74 -18.89
C ALA A 160 -2.16 -42.37 -19.44
N LYS A 161 -3.43 -42.25 -19.89
CA LYS A 161 -4.04 -41.00 -20.34
C LYS A 161 -4.05 -39.97 -19.20
N ASN A 162 -4.59 -40.34 -18.04
CA ASN A 162 -4.77 -39.43 -16.93
C ASN A 162 -3.41 -39.10 -16.26
N ALA A 163 -2.48 -40.05 -16.23
CA ALA A 163 -1.10 -39.78 -15.75
C ALA A 163 -0.39 -38.72 -16.62
N LYS A 164 -0.54 -38.81 -17.95
CA LYS A 164 -0.01 -37.81 -18.85
C LYS A 164 -0.64 -36.41 -18.61
N GLN A 165 -1.96 -36.33 -18.46
CA GLN A 165 -2.66 -35.09 -18.17
C GLN A 165 -2.24 -34.47 -16.83
N LEU A 166 -2.06 -35.28 -15.78
CA LEU A 166 -1.59 -34.80 -14.49
C LEU A 166 -0.14 -34.26 -14.58
N ASN A 167 0.76 -34.99 -15.29
CA ASN A 167 2.11 -34.51 -15.54
C ASN A 167 2.13 -33.15 -16.25
N GLU A 168 1.29 -32.99 -17.28
CA GLU A 168 1.12 -31.72 -17.99
C GLU A 168 0.55 -30.64 -17.06
N SER A 169 -0.40 -30.94 -16.19
CA SER A 169 -0.98 -29.98 -15.23
C SER A 169 0.07 -29.47 -14.24
N ILE A 170 0.96 -30.34 -13.74
CA ILE A 170 2.05 -29.94 -12.85
C ILE A 170 2.98 -28.92 -13.54
N ARG A 171 3.31 -29.14 -14.81
CA ARG A 171 4.17 -28.24 -15.60
C ARG A 171 3.47 -26.92 -15.95
N LYS A 172 2.19 -26.99 -16.32
CA LYS A 172 1.37 -25.80 -16.58
C LYS A 172 1.27 -24.90 -15.36
N LEU A 173 1.20 -25.46 -14.14
CA LEU A 173 1.16 -24.67 -12.90
C LEU A 173 2.41 -23.79 -12.77
N PHE A 174 3.60 -24.36 -13.00
CA PHE A 174 4.84 -23.60 -12.96
C PHE A 174 4.81 -22.45 -13.98
N ASN A 175 4.39 -22.72 -15.21
CA ASN A 175 4.32 -21.70 -16.26
C ASN A 175 3.30 -20.61 -15.90
N ALA A 176 2.12 -20.98 -15.39
CA ALA A 176 1.10 -20.04 -14.96
C ALA A 176 1.59 -19.13 -13.82
N ALA A 177 2.28 -19.69 -12.82
CA ALA A 177 2.87 -18.92 -11.74
C ALA A 177 3.93 -17.94 -12.25
N ARG A 178 4.77 -18.37 -13.19
CA ARG A 178 5.82 -17.55 -13.79
C ARG A 178 5.27 -16.45 -14.68
N SER A 179 4.19 -16.70 -15.41
CA SER A 179 3.61 -15.72 -16.35
C SER A 179 3.08 -14.46 -15.69
N VAL A 180 2.77 -14.53 -14.39
CA VAL A 180 2.26 -13.39 -13.59
C VAL A 180 3.12 -13.09 -12.36
N GLU A 181 4.31 -13.66 -12.30
CA GLU A 181 5.27 -13.50 -11.19
C GLU A 181 4.62 -13.77 -9.82
N ALA A 182 3.86 -14.87 -9.74
CA ALA A 182 3.17 -15.26 -8.53
C ALA A 182 4.18 -15.70 -7.43
N ARG A 183 3.96 -15.26 -6.20
CA ARG A 183 4.62 -15.79 -5.00
C ARG A 183 4.06 -17.15 -4.61
N SER A 184 2.75 -17.32 -4.81
CA SER A 184 2.07 -18.60 -4.64
C SER A 184 0.91 -18.73 -5.61
N LEU A 185 0.68 -19.96 -6.09
CA LEU A 185 -0.49 -20.32 -6.89
C LEU A 185 -0.95 -21.70 -6.45
N GLU A 186 -2.19 -21.79 -5.96
CA GLU A 186 -2.79 -23.03 -5.45
C GLU A 186 -4.03 -23.38 -6.26
N ILE A 187 -4.14 -24.66 -6.59
CA ILE A 187 -5.34 -25.29 -7.13
C ILE A 187 -5.79 -26.35 -6.11
N ASN A 188 -6.91 -26.09 -5.43
CA ASN A 188 -7.42 -26.95 -4.37
C ASN A 188 -8.95 -27.00 -4.33
N PRO A 189 -9.56 -27.99 -5.02
CA PRO A 189 -8.93 -29.12 -5.70
C PRO A 189 -8.64 -28.92 -7.19
N LEU A 190 -7.60 -29.61 -7.69
CA LEU A 190 -7.50 -30.02 -9.07
C LEU A 190 -8.29 -31.33 -9.17
N VAL A 191 -9.37 -31.39 -9.93
CA VAL A 191 -10.26 -32.53 -9.99
C VAL A 191 -10.03 -33.35 -11.24
N LEU A 192 -10.04 -34.69 -11.10
CA LEU A 192 -10.27 -35.60 -12.19
C LEU A 192 -11.79 -35.83 -12.26
N THR A 193 -12.40 -35.54 -13.39
CA THR A 193 -13.83 -35.71 -13.63
C THR A 193 -14.16 -37.17 -14.01
N LYS A 194 -15.41 -37.57 -13.85
CA LYS A 194 -15.86 -38.91 -14.31
C LYS A 194 -15.60 -39.16 -15.78
N PRO A 195 -15.72 -38.19 -16.70
CA PRO A 195 -15.28 -38.34 -18.09
C PRO A 195 -13.77 -38.49 -18.29
N GLY A 196 -12.96 -38.35 -17.26
CA GLY A 196 -11.49 -38.51 -17.30
C GLY A 196 -10.72 -37.28 -17.79
N GLU A 197 -11.19 -36.10 -17.42
CA GLU A 197 -10.57 -34.83 -17.71
C GLU A 197 -10.11 -34.13 -16.39
N PHE A 198 -8.94 -33.50 -16.40
CA PHE A 198 -8.52 -32.68 -15.27
C PHE A 198 -9.07 -31.25 -15.40
N VAL A 199 -9.64 -30.72 -14.30
CA VAL A 199 -10.26 -29.39 -14.21
C VAL A 199 -9.81 -28.70 -12.92
N ALA A 200 -9.38 -27.47 -12.98
CA ALA A 200 -9.07 -26.64 -11.80
C ALA A 200 -10.38 -26.09 -11.21
N ALA A 201 -10.87 -26.73 -10.15
CA ALA A 201 -12.16 -26.40 -9.55
C ALA A 201 -12.11 -25.19 -8.60
N ASP A 202 -10.95 -24.86 -8.09
CA ASP A 202 -10.67 -23.65 -7.29
C ASP A 202 -9.28 -23.13 -7.62
N CYS A 203 -9.05 -21.83 -7.38
CA CYS A 203 -7.76 -21.19 -7.61
C CYS A 203 -7.52 -20.08 -6.61
N ARG A 204 -6.31 -20.05 -6.06
CA ARG A 204 -5.83 -18.99 -5.19
C ARG A 204 -4.46 -18.53 -5.67
N ILE A 205 -4.32 -17.25 -5.96
CA ILE A 205 -3.07 -16.64 -6.44
C ILE A 205 -2.70 -15.45 -5.58
N THR A 206 -1.42 -15.38 -5.24
CA THR A 206 -0.79 -14.21 -4.61
C THR A 206 0.33 -13.74 -5.51
N ILE A 207 0.27 -12.48 -5.92
CA ILE A 207 1.24 -11.83 -6.79
C ILE A 207 2.29 -11.12 -5.95
N ASP A 208 3.52 -11.07 -6.43
CA ASP A 208 4.56 -10.22 -5.83
C ASP A 208 4.18 -8.74 -6.03
N ASP A 209 4.19 -7.96 -4.95
CA ASP A 209 3.81 -6.54 -5.01
C ASP A 209 4.65 -5.75 -6.02
N TYR A 210 5.94 -6.08 -6.13
CA TYR A 210 6.85 -5.45 -7.10
C TYR A 210 6.63 -5.91 -8.55
N ALA A 211 5.86 -6.97 -8.76
CA ALA A 211 5.48 -7.42 -10.10
C ALA A 211 4.23 -6.71 -10.64
N VAL A 212 3.38 -6.18 -9.77
CA VAL A 212 2.07 -5.62 -10.16
C VAL A 212 2.19 -4.55 -11.25
N VAL A 213 3.20 -3.68 -11.17
CA VAL A 213 3.46 -2.64 -12.17
C VAL A 213 3.75 -3.20 -13.58
N ARG A 214 4.22 -4.45 -13.67
CA ARG A 214 4.49 -5.15 -14.96
C ARG A 214 3.27 -5.90 -15.49
N HIS A 215 2.23 -6.02 -14.69
CA HIS A 215 1.01 -6.77 -14.99
C HIS A 215 -0.25 -5.91 -14.84
N PRO A 216 -0.37 -4.77 -15.59
CA PRO A 216 -1.55 -3.89 -15.50
C PRO A 216 -2.84 -4.59 -15.90
N GLU A 217 -2.76 -5.66 -16.71
CA GLU A 217 -3.89 -6.49 -17.12
C GLU A 217 -4.58 -7.23 -15.96
N LEU A 218 -3.92 -7.38 -14.81
CA LEU A 218 -4.50 -7.99 -13.62
C LEU A 218 -5.48 -7.07 -12.89
N GLY A 219 -5.50 -5.77 -13.19
CA GLY A 219 -6.41 -4.80 -12.59
C GLY A 219 -6.21 -4.62 -11.08
N ILE A 220 -4.99 -4.82 -10.59
CA ILE A 220 -4.66 -4.62 -9.16
C ILE A 220 -4.39 -3.14 -8.94
N GLU A 221 -5.29 -2.46 -8.23
CA GLU A 221 -5.16 -1.03 -7.95
C GLU A 221 -4.10 -0.73 -6.89
N ILE A 222 -4.05 -1.53 -5.82
CA ILE A 222 -3.08 -1.37 -4.73
C ILE A 222 -2.34 -2.69 -4.49
N ALA A 223 -1.03 -2.67 -4.74
CA ALA A 223 -0.15 -3.82 -4.57
C ALA A 223 0.20 -4.03 -3.08
N ARG A 224 -0.80 -4.32 -2.25
CA ARG A 224 -0.63 -4.54 -0.81
C ARG A 224 -1.63 -5.56 -0.28
N GLU A 225 -1.25 -6.16 0.85
CA GLU A 225 -2.15 -6.98 1.65
C GLU A 225 -2.64 -6.15 2.83
N PHE A 226 -3.93 -5.85 2.84
CA PHE A 226 -4.62 -5.22 3.96
C PHE A 226 -5.49 -6.25 4.69
N ASP A 227 -5.77 -6.00 5.95
CA ASP A 227 -6.78 -6.73 6.74
C ASP A 227 -8.17 -6.07 6.67
N HIS A 228 -8.26 -4.93 5.99
CA HIS A 228 -9.47 -4.16 5.69
C HIS A 228 -9.43 -3.59 4.27
N PRO A 229 -10.58 -3.17 3.70
CA PRO A 229 -10.60 -2.43 2.44
C PRO A 229 -9.75 -1.16 2.54
N PRO A 230 -8.94 -0.81 1.51
CA PRO A 230 -8.12 0.39 1.55
C PRO A 230 -8.94 1.64 1.86
N THR A 231 -8.50 2.40 2.84
CA THR A 231 -9.13 3.69 3.16
C THR A 231 -8.80 4.74 2.09
N ALA A 232 -9.58 5.81 2.02
CA ALA A 232 -9.30 6.90 1.08
C ALA A 232 -7.91 7.52 1.28
N LEU A 233 -7.42 7.61 2.53
CA LEU A 233 -6.06 8.09 2.81
C LEU A 233 -4.98 7.10 2.34
N GLU A 234 -5.23 5.80 2.45
CA GLU A 234 -4.31 4.77 1.93
C GLU A 234 -4.26 4.78 0.41
N GLN A 235 -5.37 5.05 -0.27
CA GLN A 235 -5.40 5.22 -1.73
C GLN A 235 -4.59 6.45 -2.18
N VAL A 236 -4.77 7.59 -1.52
CA VAL A 236 -3.98 8.80 -1.77
C VAL A 236 -2.49 8.54 -1.51
N ALA A 237 -2.16 7.89 -0.41
CA ALA A 237 -0.78 7.56 -0.06
C ALA A 237 -0.12 6.63 -1.07
N TYR A 238 -0.85 5.64 -1.57
CA TYR A 238 -0.35 4.73 -2.60
C TYR A 238 -0.08 5.45 -3.93
N ALA A 239 -0.93 6.40 -4.31
CA ALA A 239 -0.68 7.24 -5.49
C ALA A 239 0.60 8.09 -5.35
N VAL A 240 0.89 8.59 -4.13
CA VAL A 240 2.18 9.27 -3.84
C VAL A 240 3.35 8.31 -3.98
N GLU A 241 3.24 7.07 -3.46
CA GLU A 241 4.28 6.07 -3.57
C GLU A 241 4.62 5.72 -5.03
N GLN A 242 3.61 5.53 -5.88
CA GLN A 242 3.82 5.20 -7.29
C GLN A 242 4.55 6.28 -8.08
N ASN A 243 4.45 7.53 -7.66
CA ASN A 243 5.12 8.66 -8.28
C ASN A 243 6.44 9.05 -7.58
N ASP A 244 6.85 8.29 -6.57
CA ASP A 244 8.07 8.56 -5.82
C ASP A 244 9.28 7.88 -6.48
N HIS A 245 10.30 8.66 -6.75
CA HIS A 245 11.53 8.20 -7.40
C HIS A 245 12.63 7.79 -6.40
N ARG A 246 12.40 7.95 -5.09
CA ARG A 246 13.45 7.77 -4.07
C ARG A 246 12.98 6.93 -2.89
N GLY A 247 13.30 5.64 -2.94
CA GLY A 247 13.05 4.70 -1.85
C GLY A 247 11.57 4.36 -1.66
N THR A 248 11.23 3.89 -0.49
CA THR A 248 9.88 3.44 -0.15
C THR A 248 9.07 4.58 0.46
N PHE A 249 7.80 4.67 0.10
CA PHE A 249 6.79 5.39 0.85
C PHE A 249 5.70 4.40 1.26
N TYR A 250 5.41 4.31 2.55
CA TYR A 250 4.39 3.41 3.07
C TYR A 250 3.48 4.16 4.05
N PHE A 251 2.19 4.01 3.90
CA PHE A 251 1.18 4.51 4.84
C PHE A 251 0.12 3.44 5.06
N ALA A 252 -0.21 3.19 6.32
CA ALA A 252 -1.32 2.36 6.73
C ALA A 252 -2.08 3.04 7.87
N GLN A 253 -3.39 3.13 7.75
CA GLN A 253 -4.26 3.66 8.79
C GLN A 253 -4.56 2.55 9.81
N LEU A 254 -4.15 2.73 11.08
CA LEU A 254 -4.27 1.72 12.12
C LEU A 254 -5.49 1.94 13.03
N ALA A 255 -5.83 3.19 13.28
CA ALA A 255 -6.97 3.54 14.13
C ALA A 255 -7.58 4.89 13.74
N THR A 256 -8.90 4.97 13.75
CA THR A 256 -9.65 6.21 13.52
C THR A 256 -10.22 6.81 14.80
N ALA A 257 -10.16 6.06 15.92
CA ALA A 257 -10.60 6.50 17.23
C ALA A 257 -9.71 5.92 18.33
N ALA A 258 -9.47 6.69 19.37
CA ALA A 258 -8.75 6.23 20.54
C ALA A 258 -9.67 5.38 21.45
N PRO A 259 -9.27 4.15 21.85
CA PRO A 259 -10.05 3.33 22.76
C PRO A 259 -10.13 3.96 24.15
N LYS A 260 -11.10 3.53 24.95
CA LYS A 260 -11.26 3.98 26.33
C LYS A 260 -9.98 3.67 27.16
N GLY A 261 -9.44 4.69 27.80
CA GLY A 261 -8.21 4.59 28.59
C GLY A 261 -6.95 5.04 27.83
N SER A 262 -7.00 5.24 26.54
CA SER A 262 -5.92 5.86 25.78
C SER A 262 -5.82 7.36 26.06
N LYS A 263 -4.60 7.89 26.02
CA LYS A 263 -4.35 9.35 26.14
C LYS A 263 -4.69 10.12 24.86
N GLY A 264 -5.02 9.43 23.76
CA GLY A 264 -5.43 10.01 22.50
C GLY A 264 -4.76 9.37 21.28
N LEU A 265 -5.18 9.82 20.09
CA LEU A 265 -4.61 9.39 18.80
C LEU A 265 -3.34 10.19 18.50
N VAL A 266 -2.32 9.52 18.00
CA VAL A 266 -1.05 10.13 17.58
C VAL A 266 -0.80 9.86 16.11
N GLY A 267 -0.55 10.92 15.34
CA GLY A 267 -0.04 10.81 13.98
C GLY A 267 1.43 10.38 14.01
N PHE A 268 1.75 9.23 13.44
CA PHE A 268 3.09 8.64 13.51
C PHE A 268 3.82 8.71 12.17
N HIS A 269 5.04 9.25 12.18
CA HIS A 269 5.91 9.34 11.02
C HIS A 269 7.23 8.62 11.29
N GLY A 270 7.42 7.47 10.66
CA GLY A 270 8.66 6.71 10.68
C GLY A 270 9.59 7.04 9.52
N ALA A 271 10.87 6.87 9.74
CA ALA A 271 11.90 6.92 8.71
C ALA A 271 12.86 5.75 8.88
N GLY A 272 12.58 4.66 8.18
CA GLY A 272 13.27 3.37 8.29
C GLY A 272 12.62 2.43 9.34
N GLY A 273 12.34 1.19 8.92
CA GLY A 273 11.46 0.23 9.60
C GLY A 273 11.78 -0.05 11.06
N GLY A 274 12.95 -0.63 11.35
CA GLY A 274 13.24 -1.12 12.72
C GLY A 274 13.29 -0.04 13.80
N GLY A 275 13.91 1.11 13.52
CA GLY A 275 13.96 2.23 14.46
C GLY A 275 12.59 2.87 14.70
N SER A 276 11.75 2.88 13.69
CA SER A 276 10.37 3.36 13.78
C SER A 276 9.53 2.44 14.68
N MET A 277 9.64 1.14 14.55
CA MET A 277 8.90 0.17 15.38
C MET A 277 9.22 0.33 16.87
N MET A 278 10.50 0.50 17.22
CA MET A 278 10.89 0.77 18.63
C MET A 278 10.26 2.07 19.15
N SER A 279 10.10 3.06 18.29
CA SER A 279 9.49 4.34 18.66
C SER A 279 7.97 4.23 18.78
N MET A 280 7.33 3.39 17.95
CA MET A 280 5.91 3.03 18.09
C MET A 280 5.63 2.38 19.45
N ASP A 281 6.46 1.40 19.84
CA ASP A 281 6.35 0.73 21.12
C ASP A 281 6.48 1.75 22.28
N ALA A 282 7.43 2.68 22.18
CA ALA A 282 7.61 3.70 23.21
C ALA A 282 6.37 4.61 23.36
N ILE A 283 5.74 5.02 22.27
CA ILE A 283 4.50 5.82 22.29
C ILE A 283 3.32 4.99 22.81
N GLY A 284 3.19 3.74 22.40
CA GLY A 284 2.18 2.82 22.92
C GLY A 284 2.31 2.62 24.44
N ASN A 285 3.54 2.38 24.90
CA ASN A 285 3.86 2.23 26.34
C ASN A 285 3.62 3.53 27.14
N ALA A 286 3.72 4.70 26.47
CA ALA A 286 3.36 5.98 27.09
C ALA A 286 1.83 6.18 27.21
N GLY A 287 1.02 5.26 26.68
CA GLY A 287 -0.44 5.21 26.82
C GLY A 287 -1.21 5.85 25.67
N PHE A 288 -0.59 6.08 24.52
CA PHE A 288 -1.24 6.61 23.32
C PHE A 288 -1.66 5.50 22.36
N THR A 289 -2.59 5.82 21.48
CA THR A 289 -2.98 4.99 20.34
C THR A 289 -2.40 5.59 19.06
N ILE A 290 -1.75 4.79 18.26
CA ILE A 290 -1.15 5.21 16.99
C ILE A 290 -2.24 5.19 15.92
N ALA A 291 -2.47 6.34 15.27
CA ALA A 291 -3.48 6.49 14.24
C ALA A 291 -3.07 5.84 12.91
N ASN A 292 -1.79 5.87 12.60
CA ASN A 292 -1.22 5.36 11.35
C ASN A 292 0.22 4.89 11.54
N PHE A 293 0.64 3.96 10.72
CA PHE A 293 2.06 3.73 10.46
C PHE A 293 2.44 4.40 9.15
N THR A 294 3.51 5.20 9.16
CA THR A 294 4.08 5.76 7.94
C THR A 294 5.58 5.51 7.93
N ASP A 295 6.12 5.09 6.79
CA ASP A 295 7.57 4.96 6.59
C ASP A 295 7.97 5.68 5.30
N THR A 296 8.83 6.68 5.44
CA THR A 296 9.36 7.46 4.32
C THR A 296 10.75 7.02 3.87
N SER A 297 11.20 5.82 4.31
CA SER A 297 12.58 5.34 4.10
C SER A 297 13.60 6.11 4.94
N GLY A 298 14.84 5.62 4.97
CA GLY A 298 15.96 6.25 5.70
C GLY A 298 16.53 7.51 5.04
N ASN A 299 16.25 7.72 3.75
CA ASN A 299 16.79 8.82 2.94
C ASN A 299 15.69 9.49 2.10
N PRO A 300 14.64 10.04 2.71
CA PRO A 300 13.55 10.67 1.98
C PRO A 300 13.93 12.03 1.39
N SER A 301 13.32 12.43 0.29
CA SER A 301 13.33 13.81 -0.17
C SER A 301 12.50 14.70 0.77
N ALA A 302 12.76 16.00 0.77
CA ALA A 302 11.97 16.94 1.56
C ALA A 302 10.48 16.94 1.12
N SER A 303 10.22 16.83 -0.17
CA SER A 303 8.87 16.75 -0.74
C SER A 303 8.12 15.47 -0.33
N LYS A 304 8.82 14.33 -0.23
CA LYS A 304 8.22 13.09 0.30
C LYS A 304 7.80 13.28 1.77
N VAL A 305 8.66 13.82 2.59
CA VAL A 305 8.38 14.08 4.01
C VAL A 305 7.23 15.09 4.18
N TYR A 306 7.18 16.11 3.34
CA TYR A 306 6.07 17.04 3.28
C TYR A 306 4.74 16.34 2.98
N ARG A 307 4.70 15.51 1.91
CA ARG A 307 3.50 14.75 1.54
C ARG A 307 3.06 13.77 2.63
N ALA A 308 4.03 13.08 3.25
CA ALA A 308 3.75 12.18 4.37
C ALA A 308 3.11 12.94 5.54
N ALA A 309 3.67 14.08 5.93
CA ALA A 309 3.13 14.90 7.02
C ALA A 309 1.71 15.41 6.70
N ARG A 310 1.45 15.81 5.45
CA ARG A 310 0.14 16.23 4.97
C ARG A 310 -0.91 15.11 5.09
N ILE A 311 -0.56 13.89 4.66
CA ILE A 311 -1.43 12.70 4.74
C ILE A 311 -1.69 12.32 6.19
N ILE A 312 -0.66 12.32 7.05
CA ILE A 312 -0.82 12.05 8.49
C ILE A 312 -1.77 13.06 9.12
N LEU A 313 -1.58 14.36 8.84
CA LEU A 313 -2.39 15.45 9.38
C LEU A 313 -3.76 15.61 8.69
N ALA A 314 -4.08 14.81 7.67
CA ALA A 314 -5.44 14.69 7.16
C ALA A 314 -6.35 13.83 8.07
N GLN A 315 -5.78 13.13 9.06
CA GLN A 315 -6.55 12.39 10.06
C GLN A 315 -7.04 13.33 11.17
N PRO A 316 -8.32 13.27 11.53
CA PRO A 316 -8.89 14.09 12.61
C PRO A 316 -8.53 13.57 14.00
N ASP A 317 -8.80 14.37 15.01
CA ASP A 317 -8.73 14.03 16.44
C ASP A 317 -7.34 13.62 16.96
N LEU A 318 -6.27 13.89 16.22
CA LEU A 318 -4.91 13.68 16.71
C LEU A 318 -4.61 14.63 17.89
N VAL A 319 -3.98 14.10 18.94
CA VAL A 319 -3.53 14.91 20.08
C VAL A 319 -2.10 15.41 19.91
N GLY A 320 -1.37 14.89 18.94
CA GLY A 320 -0.01 15.31 18.59
C GLY A 320 0.54 14.55 17.40
N TYR A 321 1.69 15.03 16.91
CA TYR A 321 2.46 14.43 15.82
C TYR A 321 3.79 13.89 16.37
N PHE A 322 4.10 12.63 16.10
CA PHE A 322 5.34 12.01 16.56
C PHE A 322 6.15 11.47 15.39
N GLY A 323 7.31 12.04 15.13
CA GLY A 323 8.24 11.62 14.09
C GLY A 323 9.48 10.97 14.67
N SER A 324 9.86 9.78 14.19
CA SER A 324 11.08 9.13 14.66
C SER A 324 11.73 8.26 13.61
N GLY A 325 12.95 8.62 13.22
CA GLY A 325 13.78 7.83 12.33
C GLY A 325 14.66 6.81 13.05
N SER A 326 15.35 5.98 12.26
CA SER A 326 16.24 4.91 12.74
C SER A 326 17.48 5.38 13.49
N GLY A 327 17.86 6.64 13.36
CA GLY A 327 19.08 7.21 13.95
C GLY A 327 20.38 6.88 13.21
N VAL A 328 20.29 6.20 12.06
CA VAL A 328 21.43 5.79 11.23
C VAL A 328 21.33 6.26 9.79
N ALA A 329 20.53 7.29 9.53
CA ALA A 329 20.36 7.83 8.18
C ALA A 329 21.67 8.39 7.63
N SER A 330 22.03 7.96 6.43
CA SER A 330 23.22 8.41 5.70
C SER A 330 22.99 9.73 4.95
N GLN A 331 21.73 10.08 4.72
CA GLN A 331 21.34 11.35 4.09
C GLN A 331 21.27 12.48 5.12
N GLU A 332 21.38 13.70 4.63
CA GLU A 332 21.26 14.92 5.39
C GLU A 332 19.85 15.07 6.00
N GLN A 333 19.76 15.04 7.34
CA GLN A 333 18.49 15.06 8.05
C GLN A 333 17.73 16.40 7.97
N PHE A 334 18.42 17.48 7.61
CA PHE A 334 17.76 18.77 7.41
C PHE A 334 16.73 18.74 6.25
N TRP A 335 16.86 17.84 5.27
CA TRP A 335 15.81 17.67 4.24
C TRP A 335 14.47 17.24 4.84
N SER A 336 14.52 16.31 5.78
CA SER A 336 13.31 15.89 6.51
C SER A 336 12.74 17.02 7.36
N ALA A 337 13.62 17.80 8.01
CA ALA A 337 13.20 18.96 8.80
C ALA A 337 12.51 20.03 7.95
N TYR A 338 13.02 20.32 6.75
CA TYR A 338 12.38 21.26 5.83
C TYR A 338 11.00 20.77 5.37
N GLY A 339 10.87 19.48 5.02
CA GLY A 339 9.58 18.91 4.63
C GLY A 339 8.52 19.02 5.73
N LEU A 340 8.89 18.69 6.98
CA LEU A 340 8.03 18.84 8.15
C LEU A 340 7.70 20.30 8.43
N ALA A 341 8.71 21.20 8.41
CA ALA A 341 8.53 22.62 8.68
C ALA A 341 7.51 23.26 7.72
N LYS A 342 7.62 22.94 6.41
CA LYS A 342 6.66 23.41 5.41
C LYS A 342 5.25 22.91 5.70
N ALA A 343 5.07 21.62 5.94
CA ALA A 343 3.75 21.04 6.22
C ALA A 343 3.11 21.64 7.49
N PHE A 344 3.89 21.76 8.56
CA PHE A 344 3.42 22.32 9.83
C PHE A 344 3.03 23.79 9.71
N TRP A 345 3.83 24.56 8.98
CA TRP A 345 3.53 25.96 8.75
C TRP A 345 2.27 26.15 7.89
N GLU A 346 2.16 25.47 6.75
CA GLU A 346 1.02 25.59 5.84
C GLU A 346 -0.31 25.14 6.48
N LEU A 347 -0.25 24.15 7.35
CA LEU A 347 -1.42 23.67 8.07
C LEU A 347 -1.67 24.43 9.38
N ASP A 348 -0.80 25.44 9.73
CA ASP A 348 -0.88 26.18 10.98
C ASP A 348 -1.03 25.24 12.19
N LEU A 349 -0.02 24.35 12.36
CA LEU A 349 -0.06 23.26 13.33
C LEU A 349 -0.32 23.82 14.74
N ASP A 350 -1.33 23.28 15.42
CA ASP A 350 -1.77 23.72 16.73
C ASP A 350 -1.87 22.61 17.78
N ILE A 351 -1.27 21.44 17.46
CA ILE A 351 -1.02 20.33 18.38
C ILE A 351 0.49 20.07 18.52
N PRO A 352 0.98 19.58 19.66
CA PRO A 352 2.39 19.32 19.87
C PRO A 352 3.00 18.37 18.85
N ALA A 353 4.27 18.64 18.45
CA ALA A 353 5.04 17.71 17.64
C ALA A 353 6.41 17.43 18.27
N VAL A 354 6.79 16.16 18.31
CA VAL A 354 8.13 15.70 18.74
C VAL A 354 8.75 14.91 17.61
N ILE A 355 9.95 15.34 17.16
CA ILE A 355 10.60 14.80 15.98
C ILE A 355 12.04 14.43 16.31
N ARG A 356 12.37 13.12 16.15
CA ARG A 356 13.75 12.63 16.30
C ARG A 356 14.35 12.35 14.93
N LEU A 357 15.32 13.17 14.54
CA LEU A 357 16.03 13.09 13.26
C LEU A 357 17.50 12.72 13.50
N GLY A 358 17.76 11.43 13.69
CA GLY A 358 19.12 10.94 13.92
C GLY A 358 19.84 10.62 12.62
N GLY A 359 21.09 11.09 12.47
CA GLY A 359 21.92 10.86 11.31
C GLY A 359 22.79 12.07 10.94
N ASN A 360 23.18 12.15 9.66
CA ASN A 360 24.00 13.27 9.19
C ASN A 360 23.27 14.60 9.36
N THR A 361 24.00 15.61 9.79
CA THR A 361 23.51 16.99 9.97
C THR A 361 22.28 17.14 10.88
N GLU A 362 22.12 16.23 11.85
CA GLU A 362 21.00 16.23 12.81
C GLU A 362 20.88 17.56 13.59
N ASP A 363 22.01 18.22 13.89
CA ASP A 363 22.01 19.53 14.60
C ASP A 363 21.27 20.60 13.79
N ARG A 364 21.54 20.67 12.48
CA ARG A 364 20.86 21.61 11.58
C ARG A 364 19.38 21.29 11.46
N ALA A 365 19.03 20.00 11.40
CA ALA A 365 17.65 19.57 11.36
C ALA A 365 16.86 20.01 12.60
N VAL A 366 17.44 19.82 13.80
CA VAL A 366 16.87 20.28 15.08
C VAL A 366 16.73 21.80 15.11
N GLU A 367 17.72 22.53 14.62
CA GLU A 367 17.67 24.00 14.55
C GLU A 367 16.51 24.49 13.67
N ILE A 368 16.31 23.92 12.48
CA ILE A 368 15.21 24.28 11.56
C ILE A 368 13.87 24.08 12.27
N LEU A 369 13.65 22.92 12.91
CA LEU A 369 12.41 22.64 13.62
C LEU A 369 12.17 23.63 14.78
N HIS A 370 13.19 23.97 15.54
CA HIS A 370 13.07 24.93 16.65
C HIS A 370 12.84 26.38 16.15
N ARG A 371 13.43 26.78 15.02
CA ARG A 371 13.14 28.06 14.38
C ARG A 371 11.70 28.12 13.92
N MET A 372 11.22 27.08 13.24
CA MET A 372 9.83 26.97 12.78
C MET A 372 8.83 26.95 13.93
N SER A 373 9.14 26.26 15.04
CA SER A 373 8.29 26.19 16.24
C SER A 373 7.90 27.59 16.76
N LYS A 374 8.78 28.60 16.61
CA LYS A 374 8.51 29.98 17.03
C LYS A 374 7.42 30.66 16.18
N LEU A 375 7.15 30.16 15.01
CA LEU A 375 6.13 30.67 14.07
C LEU A 375 4.80 29.94 14.18
N LEU A 376 4.72 28.86 15.01
CA LEU A 376 3.56 28.01 15.15
C LEU A 376 2.83 28.22 16.47
N ARG A 377 1.58 27.78 16.55
CA ARG A 377 0.74 27.89 17.74
C ARG A 377 0.97 26.78 18.77
N ALA A 378 1.68 25.73 18.39
CA ALA A 378 2.02 24.61 19.27
C ALA A 378 3.53 24.34 19.24
N PRO A 379 4.10 23.78 20.32
CA PRO A 379 5.53 23.45 20.36
C PRO A 379 5.89 22.35 19.38
N VAL A 380 6.98 22.56 18.65
CA VAL A 380 7.65 21.55 17.82
C VAL A 380 9.06 21.38 18.37
N GLU A 381 9.38 20.20 18.86
CA GLU A 381 10.67 19.88 19.45
C GLU A 381 11.42 18.87 18.59
N GLY A 382 12.68 19.22 18.23
CA GLY A 382 13.59 18.35 17.50
C GLY A 382 14.57 17.65 18.43
N TYR A 383 14.85 16.36 18.16
CA TYR A 383 15.73 15.49 18.93
C TYR A 383 16.74 14.77 18.05
N ARG A 384 17.85 14.31 18.65
CA ARG A 384 18.99 13.68 17.98
C ARG A 384 18.97 12.16 18.16
N LYS A 385 19.88 11.47 17.49
CA LYS A 385 20.03 10.00 17.60
C LYS A 385 20.35 9.51 19.01
N THR A 386 20.98 10.35 19.83
CA THR A 386 21.31 10.03 21.23
C THR A 386 20.11 10.05 22.15
N ASP A 387 19.05 10.75 21.77
CA ASP A 387 17.82 10.80 22.55
C ASP A 387 17.03 9.50 22.35
N THR A 388 16.78 8.79 23.45
CA THR A 388 16.14 7.47 23.35
C THR A 388 14.65 7.59 23.02
N PRO A 389 14.03 6.59 22.33
CA PRO A 389 12.59 6.56 22.09
C PRO A 389 11.74 6.75 23.35
N ALA A 390 12.13 6.11 24.46
CA ALA A 390 11.41 6.24 25.73
C ALA A 390 11.44 7.66 26.29
N PHE A 391 12.62 8.35 26.21
CA PHE A 391 12.76 9.73 26.66
C PHE A 391 11.88 10.67 25.84
N ILE A 392 11.93 10.59 24.50
CA ILE A 392 11.14 11.48 23.65
C ILE A 392 9.63 11.19 23.75
N ALA A 393 9.22 9.93 23.99
CA ALA A 393 7.83 9.57 24.21
C ALA A 393 7.30 10.13 25.53
N ALA A 394 8.12 10.13 26.61
CA ALA A 394 7.77 10.78 27.86
C ALA A 394 7.63 12.31 27.69
N ARG A 395 8.57 12.93 26.97
CA ARG A 395 8.49 14.38 26.67
C ARG A 395 7.25 14.71 25.84
N PHE A 396 6.92 13.92 24.85
CA PHE A 396 5.70 14.06 24.07
C PHE A 396 4.44 14.01 24.95
N ALA A 397 4.40 13.07 25.90
CA ALA A 397 3.28 12.96 26.83
C ALA A 397 3.12 14.22 27.70
N GLU A 398 4.22 14.84 28.13
CA GLU A 398 4.18 16.11 28.89
C GLU A 398 3.60 17.25 28.03
N LEU A 399 4.04 17.37 26.77
CA LEU A 399 3.55 18.40 25.84
C LEU A 399 2.07 18.24 25.54
N VAL A 400 1.61 17.00 25.29
CA VAL A 400 0.19 16.71 25.06
C VAL A 400 -0.65 17.03 26.31
N ALA A 401 -0.18 16.67 27.50
CA ALA A 401 -0.84 17.05 28.74
C ALA A 401 -0.95 18.55 28.92
N GLY A 402 0.12 19.29 28.60
CA GLY A 402 0.15 20.75 28.61
C GLY A 402 -0.79 21.42 27.57
N ALA A 403 -1.12 20.74 26.49
CA ALA A 403 -2.04 21.23 25.46
C ALA A 403 -3.53 21.20 25.86
N GLY A 404 -3.88 20.71 27.05
CA GLY A 404 -5.22 20.85 27.63
C GLY A 404 -6.32 20.06 26.89
N GLY A 405 -6.00 18.92 26.28
CA GLY A 405 -6.98 18.09 25.59
C GLY A 405 -7.33 18.55 24.19
N LYS A 406 -6.51 19.42 23.61
CA LYS A 406 -6.66 19.89 22.23
C LYS A 406 -6.58 18.73 21.24
N LYS A 407 -7.45 18.76 20.23
CA LYS A 407 -7.51 17.79 19.16
C LYS A 407 -7.38 18.47 17.80
N TRP A 408 -6.60 17.87 16.96
CA TRP A 408 -6.37 18.33 15.60
C TRP A 408 -7.63 18.26 14.75
N LYS A 409 -7.85 19.31 13.97
CA LYS A 409 -8.85 19.32 12.88
C LYS A 409 -8.11 19.49 11.57
N PRO A 410 -8.26 18.57 10.62
CA PRO A 410 -7.63 18.67 9.31
C PRO A 410 -7.94 20.00 8.63
N ARG A 411 -6.94 20.50 7.91
CA ARG A 411 -7.00 21.77 7.19
C ARG A 411 -6.33 21.64 5.84
N THR A 412 -6.82 22.42 4.88
CA THR A 412 -6.10 22.66 3.62
C THR A 412 -4.94 23.61 3.84
N PRO A 413 -3.88 23.57 2.99
CA PRO A 413 -2.72 24.44 3.13
C PRO A 413 -3.07 25.91 3.07
N GLN A 414 -2.42 26.70 3.91
CA GLN A 414 -2.45 28.16 3.78
C GLN A 414 -1.49 28.59 2.66
N VAL A 415 -2.07 29.25 1.67
CA VAL A 415 -1.32 29.82 0.57
C VAL A 415 -1.01 31.30 0.88
N PRO A 416 0.24 31.76 0.69
CA PRO A 416 0.60 33.17 0.89
C PRO A 416 -0.24 34.09 0.02
N LYS A 417 -0.54 35.30 0.54
CA LYS A 417 -1.39 36.27 -0.16
C LYS A 417 -0.88 36.64 -1.55
N PHE A 418 0.45 36.79 -1.69
CA PHE A 418 1.05 37.20 -2.97
C PHE A 418 0.85 36.15 -4.08
N VAL A 419 0.66 34.88 -3.76
CA VAL A 419 0.39 33.83 -4.76
C VAL A 419 -0.92 34.08 -5.50
N ASN A 420 -1.87 34.73 -4.87
CA ASN A 420 -3.15 35.12 -5.48
C ASN A 420 -3.05 36.46 -6.22
N ASP A 421 -1.89 37.13 -6.21
CA ASP A 421 -1.68 38.37 -6.96
C ASP A 421 -1.42 38.07 -8.45
N PRO A 422 -2.21 38.63 -9.37
CA PRO A 422 -2.02 38.43 -10.80
C PRO A 422 -0.67 38.92 -11.33
N SER A 423 0.00 39.83 -10.62
CA SER A 423 1.31 40.38 -10.99
C SER A 423 2.49 39.45 -10.62
N ALA A 424 2.27 38.47 -9.74
CA ALA A 424 3.32 37.54 -9.35
C ALA A 424 3.77 36.64 -10.51
N THR A 425 5.06 36.40 -10.63
CA THR A 425 5.63 35.49 -11.63
C THR A 425 5.31 34.05 -11.28
N LYS A 426 4.88 33.26 -12.27
CA LYS A 426 4.47 31.86 -12.12
C LYS A 426 5.40 30.94 -12.89
N LEU A 427 5.88 29.89 -12.25
CA LEU A 427 6.59 28.80 -12.90
C LEU A 427 5.84 27.50 -12.64
N ALA A 428 5.25 26.90 -13.70
CA ALA A 428 4.58 25.61 -13.61
C ALA A 428 5.57 24.51 -13.95
N VAL A 429 5.67 23.49 -13.08
CA VAL A 429 6.48 22.30 -13.25
C VAL A 429 5.66 21.05 -12.88
N LYS A 430 6.20 19.86 -13.13
CA LYS A 430 5.48 18.60 -13.12
C LYS A 430 4.52 18.36 -11.94
N ASN A 431 4.90 18.62 -10.72
CA ASN A 431 4.10 18.36 -9.52
C ASN A 431 4.04 19.56 -8.58
N GLY A 432 4.09 20.77 -9.15
CA GLY A 432 4.06 21.95 -8.35
C GLY A 432 4.21 23.23 -9.17
N ARG A 433 4.06 24.34 -8.50
CA ARG A 433 4.24 25.68 -9.04
C ARG A 433 5.15 26.45 -8.14
N VAL A 434 6.07 27.22 -8.75
CA VAL A 434 6.89 28.20 -8.05
C VAL A 434 6.30 29.57 -8.30
N TRP A 435 6.04 30.31 -7.23
CA TRP A 435 5.52 31.67 -7.27
C TRP A 435 6.54 32.60 -6.68
N ILE A 436 6.87 33.66 -7.38
CA ILE A 436 7.85 34.64 -6.94
C ILE A 436 7.24 36.03 -7.05
N ASP A 437 7.26 36.75 -5.92
CA ASP A 437 7.01 38.19 -5.93
C ASP A 437 8.29 38.91 -6.34
N THR A 438 8.25 39.52 -7.51
CA THR A 438 9.41 40.24 -8.07
C THR A 438 9.87 41.45 -7.25
N ALA A 439 9.02 41.99 -6.40
CA ALA A 439 9.37 43.10 -5.50
C ALA A 439 10.39 42.70 -4.41
N CYS A 440 10.39 41.40 -4.02
CA CYS A 440 11.31 40.86 -3.00
C CYS A 440 12.48 40.06 -3.60
N TRP A 441 12.72 40.22 -4.92
CA TRP A 441 13.70 39.40 -5.63
C TRP A 441 15.12 39.38 -5.07
N PRO A 442 15.73 40.51 -4.63
CA PRO A 442 17.12 40.49 -4.11
C PRO A 442 17.28 39.55 -2.91
N GLU A 443 16.32 39.57 -1.98
CA GLU A 443 16.32 38.75 -0.78
C GLU A 443 16.05 37.28 -1.12
N ILE A 444 15.12 37.03 -2.01
CA ILE A 444 14.76 35.66 -2.49
C ILE A 444 15.95 35.05 -3.21
N ARG A 445 16.60 35.80 -4.09
CA ARG A 445 17.79 35.36 -4.82
C ARG A 445 18.89 34.87 -3.89
N ALA A 446 19.18 35.59 -2.83
CA ALA A 446 20.17 35.17 -1.84
C ALA A 446 19.78 33.85 -1.15
N ALA A 447 18.50 33.66 -0.81
CA ALA A 447 18.01 32.44 -0.20
C ALA A 447 18.04 31.25 -1.19
N VAL A 448 17.67 31.49 -2.44
CA VAL A 448 17.70 30.48 -3.50
C VAL A 448 19.13 30.06 -3.83
N GLU A 449 20.05 30.99 -4.00
CA GLU A 449 21.46 30.70 -4.28
C GLU A 449 22.12 29.91 -3.14
N MET A 450 21.75 30.18 -1.90
CA MET A 450 22.27 29.44 -0.73
C MET A 450 21.88 27.97 -0.74
N HIS A 451 20.67 27.63 -1.21
CA HIS A 451 20.12 26.29 -1.11
C HIS A 451 20.10 25.50 -2.44
N SER A 452 20.08 26.19 -3.58
CA SER A 452 19.87 25.54 -4.88
C SER A 452 21.15 25.08 -5.58
N GLY A 453 22.34 25.46 -5.12
CA GLY A 453 23.61 24.99 -5.67
C GLY A 453 23.81 25.22 -7.19
N GLY A 454 23.12 26.15 -7.78
CA GLY A 454 23.17 26.43 -9.23
C GLY A 454 21.82 26.47 -9.94
N LEU A 455 20.71 26.47 -9.19
CA LEU A 455 19.42 26.80 -9.75
C LEU A 455 19.44 28.26 -10.19
N ILE A 456 19.63 28.55 -11.46
CA ILE A 456 19.60 29.91 -12.00
C ILE A 456 18.12 30.26 -12.19
N ILE A 457 17.62 31.04 -11.24
CA ILE A 457 16.36 31.74 -11.41
C ILE A 457 16.73 33.10 -11.97
N ASP A 458 16.60 33.31 -13.28
CA ASP A 458 16.87 34.58 -13.94
C ASP A 458 15.65 35.49 -13.84
N HIS A 459 15.88 36.73 -13.40
CA HIS A 459 14.83 37.70 -13.11
C HIS A 459 14.67 38.78 -14.18
N ASP A 460 15.66 39.03 -15.01
CA ASP A 460 15.66 40.16 -15.95
C ASP A 460 14.69 40.02 -17.11
N ASN A 461 13.37 40.13 -16.82
CA ASN A 461 12.27 40.09 -17.82
C ASN A 461 12.13 38.82 -18.63
N ALA A 462 12.84 37.76 -18.32
CA ALA A 462 12.63 36.47 -18.89
C ALA A 462 11.74 35.62 -17.95
N PRO A 463 10.85 34.78 -18.49
CA PRO A 463 10.23 33.78 -17.67
C PRO A 463 11.34 32.95 -17.04
N ILE A 464 11.27 32.74 -15.75
CA ILE A 464 12.13 31.80 -15.01
C ILE A 464 12.25 30.54 -15.87
N ALA A 465 13.47 30.15 -16.21
CA ALA A 465 13.72 29.01 -17.06
C ALA A 465 12.99 27.80 -16.44
N ALA A 466 12.02 27.27 -17.18
CA ALA A 466 11.33 26.05 -16.78
C ALA A 466 12.38 24.95 -16.62
N LEU A 467 12.57 24.44 -15.41
CA LEU A 467 13.40 23.28 -15.20
C LEU A 467 12.78 22.11 -15.95
N PRO A 468 13.57 21.34 -16.70
CA PRO A 468 13.08 20.07 -17.23
C PRO A 468 12.45 19.23 -16.11
N ASN A 469 11.42 18.46 -16.43
CA ASN A 469 10.70 17.65 -15.41
C ASN A 469 11.64 16.76 -14.58
N GLU A 470 12.70 16.25 -15.18
CA GLU A 470 13.72 15.42 -14.51
C GLU A 470 14.58 16.25 -13.55
N GLU A 471 14.99 17.44 -13.93
CA GLU A 471 15.73 18.35 -13.04
C GLU A 471 14.86 18.84 -11.88
N PHE A 472 13.58 19.11 -12.12
CA PHE A 472 12.67 19.45 -11.04
C PHE A 472 12.53 18.33 -10.02
N ALA A 473 12.36 17.07 -10.45
CA ALA A 473 12.26 15.93 -9.56
C ALA A 473 13.53 15.73 -8.69
N THR A 474 14.69 16.18 -9.16
CA THR A 474 15.95 16.14 -8.40
C THR A 474 16.19 17.38 -7.54
N LYS A 475 15.53 18.51 -7.83
CA LYS A 475 15.70 19.82 -7.19
C LYS A 475 14.53 20.23 -6.29
N ASP A 476 13.51 19.39 -6.16
CA ASP A 476 12.33 19.70 -5.35
C ASP A 476 12.66 19.97 -3.87
N SER A 477 13.64 19.25 -3.33
CA SER A 477 14.07 19.42 -1.94
C SER A 477 14.75 20.78 -1.72
N GLU A 478 15.58 21.22 -2.65
CA GLU A 478 16.24 22.52 -2.62
C GLU A 478 15.24 23.67 -2.75
N LEU A 479 14.26 23.55 -3.66
CA LEU A 479 13.18 24.52 -3.82
C LEU A 479 12.30 24.62 -2.56
N LEU A 480 11.99 23.48 -1.95
CA LEU A 480 11.24 23.42 -0.70
C LEU A 480 12.04 24.06 0.45
N ALA A 481 13.34 23.81 0.52
CA ALA A 481 14.21 24.46 1.51
C ALA A 481 14.24 25.98 1.33
N CYS A 482 14.28 26.48 0.09
CA CYS A 482 14.21 27.92 -0.20
C CYS A 482 12.89 28.53 0.32
N ASP A 483 11.76 27.87 0.09
CA ASP A 483 10.45 28.31 0.59
C ASP A 483 10.46 28.41 2.13
N VAL A 484 10.93 27.38 2.82
CA VAL A 484 11.00 27.37 4.29
C VAL A 484 11.97 28.43 4.81
N GLU A 485 13.17 28.63 4.24
CA GLU A 485 14.11 29.60 4.68
C GLU A 485 13.62 31.04 4.45
N CYS A 486 12.92 31.30 3.34
CA CYS A 486 12.24 32.59 3.14
C CYS A 486 11.25 32.86 4.30
N ARG A 487 10.43 31.84 4.68
CA ARG A 487 9.51 31.98 5.81
C ARG A 487 10.24 32.26 7.14
N LEU A 488 11.30 31.50 7.41
CA LEU A 488 12.07 31.63 8.63
C LEU A 488 12.78 33.02 8.72
N ALA A 489 13.06 33.62 7.58
CA ALA A 489 13.63 34.97 7.47
C ALA A 489 12.56 36.08 7.45
N GLY A 490 11.26 35.73 7.42
CA GLY A 490 10.18 36.72 7.30
C GLY A 490 10.04 37.34 5.90
N ILE A 491 10.51 36.64 4.86
CA ILE A 491 10.43 37.03 3.45
C ILE A 491 9.20 36.41 2.83
N GLU A 492 8.25 37.21 2.37
CA GLU A 492 7.01 36.74 1.72
C GLU A 492 7.14 36.95 0.21
N GLY A 493 7.90 36.14 -0.47
CA GLY A 493 8.07 36.34 -1.91
C GLY A 493 8.38 35.07 -2.70
N PHE A 494 8.56 33.96 -2.03
CA PHE A 494 8.80 32.66 -2.66
C PHE A 494 7.87 31.61 -2.06
N TYR A 495 7.20 30.85 -2.92
CA TYR A 495 6.31 29.75 -2.50
C TYR A 495 6.37 28.60 -3.49
N LEU A 496 6.60 27.42 -2.99
CA LEU A 496 6.50 26.15 -3.74
C LEU A 496 5.18 25.46 -3.42
N GLU A 497 4.28 25.38 -4.39
CA GLU A 497 3.07 24.59 -4.29
C GLU A 497 3.37 23.11 -4.61
N LEU A 498 3.07 22.21 -3.70
CA LEU A 498 3.19 20.77 -3.89
C LEU A 498 1.82 20.11 -3.74
N GLU A 499 1.28 19.64 -4.85
CA GLU A 499 -0.01 18.98 -4.88
C GLU A 499 0.09 17.54 -4.36
N ILE A 500 -0.99 17.08 -3.72
CA ILE A 500 -1.23 15.69 -3.38
C ILE A 500 -2.63 15.37 -3.93
N PRO A 501 -2.71 14.72 -5.12
CA PRO A 501 -3.98 14.49 -5.78
C PRO A 501 -4.98 13.77 -4.87
N GLY A 502 -6.21 14.30 -4.78
CA GLY A 502 -7.29 13.74 -3.98
C GLY A 502 -7.25 14.04 -2.48
N LEU A 503 -6.15 14.62 -1.93
CA LEU A 503 -6.06 14.85 -0.49
C LEU A 503 -6.93 16.02 -0.01
N ASP A 504 -6.89 17.14 -0.73
CA ASP A 504 -7.61 18.34 -0.32
C ASP A 504 -9.11 18.18 -0.50
N GLU A 505 -9.55 17.39 -1.48
CA GLU A 505 -10.95 16.97 -1.66
C GLU A 505 -11.46 16.15 -0.47
N LEU A 506 -10.64 15.22 0.04
CA LEU A 506 -10.98 14.42 1.23
C LEU A 506 -11.14 15.29 2.49
N ILE A 507 -10.32 16.34 2.63
CA ILE A 507 -10.38 17.25 3.77
C ILE A 507 -11.55 18.23 3.64
N GLY A 508 -11.88 18.64 2.40
CA GLY A 508 -12.91 19.64 2.10
C GLY A 508 -14.32 19.11 1.86
N GLY A 509 -14.48 17.79 1.73
CA GLY A 509 -15.75 17.13 1.31
C GLY A 509 -16.90 17.18 2.32
N ASP A 510 -16.68 17.68 3.51
CA ASP A 510 -17.69 17.87 4.57
C ASP A 510 -18.14 19.35 4.72
N ARG A 511 -18.12 20.16 3.63
CA ARG A 511 -18.65 21.54 3.65
C ARG A 511 -19.92 21.69 2.86
#